data_d22bbb6231bfe951fa3b32a158c06d82
#
_entry.id   d22bbb6231bfe951fa3b32a158c06d82
#
_cell.length_a   1.000
_cell.length_b   1.000
_cell.length_c   1.000
_cell.angle_alpha   90.00
_cell.angle_beta   90.00
_cell.angle_gamma   90.00
#
_symmetry.space_group_name_H-M   'P 1'
#
loop_
_entity.id
_entity.type
_entity.pdbx_description
1 polymer ?
#
loop_
_entity_poly.entity_id
_entity_poly.type
_entity_poly.pdbx_seq_one_letter_code
_entity_poly.pdbx_strand_id
1 'polypeptide(L)'
;MIECSVQVTNKNGIHARPAAEIVKLAARYKAQITMAREDLEVNGKSIMGVMMLAAECGSTLTLRADGPDADDAVKALTTLINGRFGES
;
A
#
# COMPACT_ATOMS: atom_id res chain seq x y z
N MET A 1 14.45 4.73 7.60
CA MET A 1 13.20 3.98 7.35
C MET A 1 12.01 4.78 7.83
N ILE A 2 10.99 4.87 7.01
CA ILE A 2 9.73 5.56 7.33
C ILE A 2 8.65 4.49 7.48
N GLU A 3 7.82 4.64 8.50
CA GLU A 3 6.72 3.71 8.75
C GLU A 3 5.47 4.50 9.09
N CYS A 4 4.34 4.10 8.53
CA CYS A 4 3.05 4.67 8.92
C CYS A 4 1.93 3.64 8.75
N SER A 5 0.84 3.87 9.46
CA SER A 5 -0.36 3.05 9.36
C SER A 5 -1.40 3.77 8.52
N VAL A 6 -2.14 3.03 7.71
CA VAL A 6 -3.23 3.57 6.91
C VAL A 6 -4.38 2.57 6.93
N GLN A 7 -5.60 3.08 6.95
CA GLN A 7 -6.79 2.24 6.96
C GLN A 7 -7.39 2.15 5.56
N VAL A 8 -7.77 0.93 5.18
CA VAL A 8 -8.48 0.69 3.91
C VAL A 8 -9.92 1.10 4.10
N THR A 9 -10.38 2.07 3.32
CA THR A 9 -11.74 2.61 3.48
C THR A 9 -12.62 2.45 2.26
N ASN A 10 -12.09 1.98 1.13
CA ASN A 10 -12.91 1.70 -0.03
C ASN A 10 -13.71 0.41 0.18
N LYS A 11 -14.92 0.40 -0.33
CA LYS A 11 -15.90 -0.65 -0.07
C LYS A 11 -15.40 -2.06 -0.37
N ASN A 12 -14.72 -2.24 -1.49
CA ASN A 12 -14.29 -3.55 -1.95
C ASN A 12 -12.88 -3.95 -1.48
N GLY A 13 -12.21 -3.10 -0.70
CA GLY A 13 -10.87 -3.39 -0.21
C GLY A 13 -9.82 -3.41 -1.31
N ILE A 14 -8.71 -4.09 -1.03
CA ILE A 14 -7.58 -4.16 -1.96
C ILE A 14 -7.77 -5.36 -2.90
N HIS A 15 -8.66 -5.21 -3.87
CA HIS A 15 -8.84 -6.20 -4.92
C HIS A 15 -7.85 -5.91 -6.08
N ALA A 16 -7.99 -6.59 -7.22
CA ALA A 16 -6.99 -6.55 -8.28
C ALA A 16 -6.65 -5.14 -8.78
N ARG A 17 -7.65 -4.29 -9.00
CA ARG A 17 -7.41 -2.95 -9.53
C ARG A 17 -6.67 -2.05 -8.53
N PRO A 18 -7.10 -1.93 -7.26
CA PRO A 18 -6.32 -1.19 -6.28
C PRO A 18 -4.91 -1.76 -6.07
N ALA A 19 -4.75 -3.08 -6.07
CA ALA A 19 -3.44 -3.70 -5.94
C ALA A 19 -2.52 -3.26 -7.09
N ALA A 20 -3.02 -3.24 -8.33
CA ALA A 20 -2.26 -2.79 -9.48
C ALA A 20 -1.88 -1.31 -9.35
N GLU A 21 -2.79 -0.48 -8.86
CA GLU A 21 -2.50 0.94 -8.66
C GLU A 21 -1.43 1.16 -7.60
N ILE A 22 -1.47 0.42 -6.52
CA ILE A 22 -0.45 0.48 -5.49
C ILE A 22 0.92 0.13 -6.06
N VAL A 23 1.00 -0.99 -6.78
CA VAL A 23 2.25 -1.48 -7.33
C VAL A 23 2.83 -0.50 -8.36
N LYS A 24 1.98 0.04 -9.23
CA LYS A 24 2.40 1.04 -10.21
C LYS A 24 2.98 2.28 -9.53
N LEU A 25 2.31 2.76 -8.50
CA LEU A 25 2.78 3.94 -7.79
C LEU A 25 4.08 3.63 -7.03
N ALA A 26 4.13 2.50 -6.34
CA ALA A 26 5.32 2.09 -5.59
C ALA A 26 6.54 1.95 -6.50
N ALA A 27 6.33 1.46 -7.72
CA ALA A 27 7.42 1.26 -8.68
C ALA A 27 8.08 2.55 -9.14
N ARG A 28 7.45 3.70 -8.92
CA ARG A 28 8.00 5.02 -9.28
C ARG A 28 9.10 5.46 -8.32
N TYR A 29 9.21 4.81 -7.17
CA TYR A 29 10.16 5.21 -6.13
C TYR A 29 11.31 4.21 -6.03
N LYS A 30 12.47 4.71 -5.65
CA LYS A 30 13.67 3.88 -5.47
C LYS A 30 13.63 3.14 -4.15
N ALA A 31 12.93 3.68 -3.16
CA ALA A 31 12.83 3.08 -1.84
C ALA A 31 12.27 1.66 -1.93
N GLN A 32 12.75 0.81 -1.04
CA GLN A 32 12.11 -0.48 -0.82
C GLN A 32 10.81 -0.23 -0.07
N ILE A 33 9.72 -0.81 -0.55
CA ILE A 33 8.40 -0.58 0.03
C ILE A 33 7.84 -1.91 0.50
N THR A 34 7.47 -1.95 1.78
CA THR A 34 6.90 -3.13 2.41
C THR A 34 5.52 -2.77 2.92
N MET A 35 4.58 -3.66 2.72
CA MET A 35 3.22 -3.51 3.25
C MET A 35 2.92 -4.69 4.15
N ALA A 36 2.29 -4.42 5.28
CA ALA A 36 1.97 -5.47 6.24
C ALA A 36 0.54 -5.35 6.72
N ARG A 37 -0.07 -6.49 6.96
CA ARG A 37 -1.36 -6.60 7.63
C ARG A 37 -1.24 -7.74 8.62
N GLU A 38 -1.41 -7.42 9.91
CA GLU A 38 -1.19 -8.39 10.98
C GLU A 38 0.22 -8.98 10.88
N ASP A 39 0.34 -10.29 10.78
CA ASP A 39 1.65 -10.97 10.73
C ASP A 39 2.20 -11.14 9.31
N LEU A 40 1.43 -10.76 8.30
CA LEU A 40 1.85 -10.93 6.92
C LEU A 40 2.49 -9.65 6.39
N GLU A 41 3.71 -9.79 5.89
CA GLU A 41 4.47 -8.69 5.33
C GLU A 41 4.83 -9.03 3.89
N VAL A 42 4.60 -8.10 2.97
CA VAL A 42 4.79 -8.34 1.54
C VAL A 42 5.55 -7.18 0.90
N ASN A 43 6.11 -7.44 -0.28
CA ASN A 43 6.76 -6.41 -1.09
C ASN A 43 5.67 -5.55 -1.76
N GLY A 44 5.67 -4.25 -1.48
CA GLY A 44 4.71 -3.30 -2.06
C GLY A 44 4.82 -3.12 -3.55
N LYS A 45 5.88 -3.63 -4.18
CA LYS A 45 6.07 -3.58 -5.63
C LYS A 45 5.67 -4.89 -6.32
N SER A 46 5.10 -5.83 -5.58
CA SER A 46 4.63 -7.11 -6.10
C SER A 46 3.11 -7.16 -6.05
N ILE A 47 2.47 -7.26 -7.22
CA ILE A 47 1.01 -7.32 -7.26
C ILE A 47 0.47 -8.55 -6.53
N MET A 48 1.11 -9.69 -6.68
CA MET A 48 0.71 -10.90 -5.95
C MET A 48 0.89 -10.73 -4.45
N GLY A 49 2.00 -10.11 -4.04
CA GLY A 49 2.24 -9.84 -2.63
C GLY A 49 1.14 -8.97 -2.03
N VAL A 50 0.82 -7.87 -2.71
CA VAL A 50 -0.21 -6.94 -2.24
C VAL A 50 -1.57 -7.64 -2.17
N MET A 51 -1.90 -8.45 -3.17
CA MET A 51 -3.16 -9.20 -3.17
C MET A 51 -3.22 -10.25 -2.06
N MET A 52 -2.09 -10.84 -1.70
CA MET A 52 -2.02 -11.82 -0.62
C MET A 52 -2.39 -11.24 0.75
N LEU A 53 -2.29 -9.92 0.91
CA LEU A 53 -2.72 -9.28 2.14
C LEU A 53 -4.22 -9.44 2.38
N ALA A 54 -5.00 -9.64 1.31
CA ALA A 54 -6.44 -9.80 1.36
C ALA A 54 -7.12 -8.72 2.22
N ALA A 55 -6.62 -7.49 2.11
CA ALA A 55 -7.08 -6.39 2.95
C ALA A 55 -8.47 -5.93 2.55
N GLU A 56 -9.41 -6.08 3.46
CA GLU A 56 -10.80 -5.67 3.28
C GLU A 56 -11.02 -4.26 3.81
N CYS A 57 -12.16 -3.68 3.47
CA CYS A 57 -12.58 -2.40 4.04
C CYS A 57 -12.54 -2.51 5.58
N GLY A 58 -11.89 -1.56 6.21
CA GLY A 58 -11.68 -1.55 7.66
C GLY A 58 -10.33 -2.10 8.10
N SER A 59 -9.60 -2.77 7.21
CA SER A 59 -8.26 -3.28 7.53
C SER A 59 -7.28 -2.13 7.75
N THR A 60 -6.34 -2.35 8.66
CA THR A 60 -5.23 -1.42 8.87
C THR A 60 -3.98 -2.01 8.26
N LEU A 61 -3.33 -1.23 7.41
CA LEU A 61 -2.08 -1.62 6.77
C LEU A 61 -0.93 -0.81 7.35
N THR A 62 0.22 -1.44 7.51
CA THR A 62 1.45 -0.74 7.86
C THR A 62 2.28 -0.60 6.60
N LEU A 63 2.65 0.63 6.28
CA LEU A 63 3.53 0.94 5.14
C LEU A 63 4.91 1.24 5.68
N ARG A 64 5.92 0.59 5.10
CA ARG A 64 7.33 0.87 5.42
C ARG A 64 8.07 1.17 4.15
N ALA A 65 8.91 2.19 4.19
CA ALA A 65 9.75 2.55 3.05
C ALA A 65 11.16 2.85 3.53
N ASP A 66 12.14 2.35 2.79
CA ASP A 66 13.54 2.56 3.12
C ASP A 66 14.31 2.91 1.84
N GLY A 67 14.84 4.11 1.80
CA GLY A 67 15.57 4.60 0.64
C GLY A 67 15.53 6.12 0.53
N PRO A 68 16.15 6.69 -0.52
CA PRO A 68 16.32 8.13 -0.63
C PRO A 68 15.01 8.91 -0.79
N ASP A 69 13.97 8.28 -1.35
CA ASP A 69 12.66 8.89 -1.58
C ASP A 69 11.56 8.25 -0.74
N ALA A 70 11.92 7.64 0.40
CA ALA A 70 10.98 6.94 1.26
C ALA A 70 9.83 7.82 1.74
N ASP A 71 10.12 9.07 2.13
CA ASP A 71 9.09 10.02 2.56
C ASP A 71 8.04 10.25 1.50
N ASP A 72 8.50 10.54 0.28
CA ASP A 72 7.60 10.81 -0.84
C ASP A 72 6.78 9.58 -1.19
N ALA A 73 7.40 8.41 -1.13
CA ALA A 73 6.72 7.15 -1.43
C ALA A 73 5.57 6.89 -0.45
N VAL A 74 5.84 7.04 0.84
CA VAL A 74 4.83 6.81 1.87
C VAL A 74 3.69 7.80 1.75
N LYS A 75 4.01 9.08 1.51
CA LYS A 75 2.99 10.11 1.34
C LYS A 75 2.08 9.80 0.14
N ALA A 76 2.69 9.43 -0.98
CA ALA A 76 1.92 9.14 -2.20
C ALA A 76 1.01 7.92 -2.01
N LEU A 77 1.53 6.86 -1.40
CA LEU A 77 0.74 5.65 -1.16
C LEU A 77 -0.38 5.89 -0.16
N THR A 78 -0.10 6.65 0.90
CA THR A 78 -1.13 7.01 1.88
C THR A 78 -2.25 7.81 1.22
N THR A 79 -1.91 8.76 0.37
CA THR A 79 -2.90 9.57 -0.35
C THR A 79 -3.76 8.69 -1.26
N LEU A 80 -3.14 7.75 -1.97
CA LEU A 80 -3.87 6.84 -2.85
C LEU A 80 -4.87 5.99 -2.07
N ILE A 81 -4.43 5.41 -0.96
CA ILE A 81 -5.27 4.53 -0.15
C ILE A 81 -6.38 5.32 0.54
N ASN A 82 -6.06 6.48 1.11
CA ASN A 82 -7.07 7.35 1.74
C ASN A 82 -8.07 7.89 0.74
N GLY A 83 -7.68 8.05 -0.51
CA GLY A 83 -8.57 8.48 -1.59
C GLY A 83 -9.44 7.36 -2.12
N ARG A 84 -9.41 6.19 -1.51
CA ARG A 84 -10.21 5.01 -1.89
C ARG A 84 -9.97 4.57 -3.34
N PHE A 85 -8.79 4.87 -3.88
CA PHE A 85 -8.42 4.53 -5.26
C PHE A 85 -9.41 5.10 -6.29
N GLY A 86 -10.09 6.19 -5.95
CA GLY A 86 -11.11 6.78 -6.81
C GLY A 86 -12.42 5.99 -6.86
N GLU A 87 -12.59 4.99 -5.99
CA GLU A 87 -13.83 4.22 -5.90
C GLU A 87 -14.53 4.48 -4.56
N SER A 88 -15.69 3.89 -4.38
CA SER A 88 -16.49 4.10 -3.16
C SER A 88 -15.97 3.34 -1.96
#